data_0f17877321c32fb2965ec1dca1ba64a2
#
_entry.id   0f17877321c32fb2965ec1dca1ba64a2
#
_cell.length_a   1.000
_cell.length_b   1.000
_cell.length_c   1.000
_cell.angle_alpha   90.00
_cell.angle_beta   90.00
_cell.angle_gamma   90.00
#
_symmetry.space_group_name_H-M   'P 1'
#
loop_
_entity.id
_entity.type
_entity.pdbx_description
1 polymer ?
#
loop_
_entity_poly.entity_id
_entity_poly.type
_entity_poly.pdbx_seq_one_letter_code
_entity_poly.pdbx_strand_id
1 'polypeptide(L)'
;MPVGMAVVTTVFPVEQRGMALGFWAIASAASVSFGPLIGGYLVDNLNWNYIFFVNIPIGIFSIIYTMIVQQEYKTGMRQKFDIPGFITSAVFLPVFLYGLSEVTSSTNTKGWSSPLVLGCMWVAVVSFVLFLYTELTVKHPMINLKIFKDHNFSLANLIVFIFGIGMFGSTFLIPLYMQDSLGYSAYQTGLFFLPVGFLQAVASPLAGNASRWVNPKVVI
;
A
#
# COMPACT_ATOMS: atom_id res chain seq x y z
N MET A 1 3.58 4.53 2.53
CA MET A 1 4.84 3.78 2.56
C MET A 1 5.95 4.36 1.68
N PRO A 2 5.79 4.70 0.39
CA PRO A 2 6.90 5.22 -0.44
C PRO A 2 7.57 6.47 0.12
N VAL A 3 6.79 7.42 0.66
CA VAL A 3 7.31 8.67 1.23
C VAL A 3 8.21 8.40 2.45
N GLY A 4 7.81 7.51 3.36
CA GLY A 4 8.63 7.14 4.53
C GLY A 4 9.96 6.51 4.12
N MET A 5 9.96 5.62 3.13
CA MET A 5 11.19 5.06 2.56
C MET A 5 12.08 6.12 1.93
N ALA A 6 11.50 7.06 1.18
CA ALA A 6 12.25 8.17 0.58
C ALA A 6 12.90 9.06 1.65
N VAL A 7 12.17 9.38 2.72
CA VAL A 7 12.71 10.15 3.86
C VAL A 7 13.88 9.41 4.49
N VAL A 8 13.74 8.12 4.79
CA VAL A 8 14.83 7.31 5.39
C VAL A 8 16.06 7.31 4.49
N THR A 9 15.90 7.11 3.18
CA THR A 9 17.04 7.08 2.25
C THR A 9 17.68 8.45 2.02
N THR A 10 16.97 9.54 2.30
CA THR A 10 17.48 10.91 2.16
C THR A 10 18.19 11.39 3.43
N VAL A 11 17.62 11.07 4.59
CA VAL A 11 18.09 11.54 5.90
C VAL A 11 19.29 10.73 6.40
N PHE A 12 19.29 9.43 6.22
CA PHE A 12 20.32 8.55 6.75
C PHE A 12 21.48 8.32 5.75
N PRO A 13 22.75 8.38 6.21
CA PRO A 13 23.90 8.00 5.40
C PRO A 13 23.81 6.52 4.99
N VAL A 14 24.49 6.16 3.89
CA VAL A 14 24.39 4.83 3.25
C VAL A 14 24.65 3.69 4.25
N GLU A 15 25.61 3.90 5.17
CA GLU A 15 26.03 2.90 6.18
C GLU A 15 24.92 2.61 7.20
N GLN A 16 24.06 3.59 7.48
CA GLN A 16 22.99 3.49 8.49
C GLN A 16 21.61 3.18 7.89
N ARG A 17 21.45 3.25 6.56
CA ARG A 17 20.16 3.02 5.88
C ARG A 17 19.59 1.66 6.19
N GLY A 18 20.42 0.61 6.24
CA GLY A 18 19.98 -0.74 6.56
C GLY A 18 19.33 -0.83 7.94
N MET A 19 19.92 -0.18 8.95
CA MET A 19 19.36 -0.14 10.30
C MET A 19 18.06 0.66 10.34
N ALA A 20 18.01 1.83 9.73
CA ALA A 20 16.81 2.67 9.68
C ALA A 20 15.64 1.99 8.95
N LEU A 21 15.92 1.31 7.83
CA LEU A 21 14.93 0.50 7.12
C LEU A 21 14.49 -0.71 7.95
N GLY A 22 15.37 -1.29 8.76
CA GLY A 22 15.04 -2.36 9.71
C GLY A 22 14.01 -1.89 10.76
N PHE A 23 14.24 -0.73 11.39
CA PHE A 23 13.26 -0.14 12.33
C PHE A 23 11.94 0.20 11.65
N TRP A 24 11.98 0.73 10.44
CA TRP A 24 10.79 1.00 9.65
C TRP A 24 10.00 -0.28 9.32
N ALA A 25 10.70 -1.38 9.01
CA ALA A 25 10.09 -2.68 8.75
C ALA A 25 9.42 -3.26 10.02
N ILE A 26 10.05 -3.11 11.20
CA ILE A 26 9.45 -3.50 12.49
C ILE A 26 8.16 -2.71 12.75
N ALA A 27 8.16 -1.39 12.57
CA ALA A 27 6.97 -0.57 12.73
C ALA A 27 5.85 -0.97 11.76
N SER A 28 6.20 -1.29 10.51
CA SER A 28 5.25 -1.78 9.51
C SER A 28 4.66 -3.14 9.89
N ALA A 29 5.49 -4.07 10.37
CA ALA A 29 5.06 -5.39 10.85
C ALA A 29 4.13 -5.29 12.08
N ALA A 30 4.47 -4.40 13.03
CA ALA A 30 3.62 -4.12 14.18
C ALA A 30 2.23 -3.62 13.75
N SER A 31 2.18 -2.72 12.76
CA SER A 31 0.91 -2.20 12.23
C SER A 31 0.04 -3.30 11.61
N VAL A 32 0.64 -4.24 10.90
CA VAL A 32 -0.08 -5.40 10.31
C VAL A 32 -0.64 -6.32 11.39
N SER A 33 0.05 -6.50 12.52
CA SER A 33 -0.41 -7.32 13.64
C SER A 33 -1.47 -6.65 14.48
N PHE A 34 -1.19 -5.43 14.94
CA PHE A 34 -2.06 -4.73 15.87
C PHE A 34 -3.26 -4.09 15.19
N GLY A 35 -3.18 -3.76 13.88
CA GLY A 35 -4.28 -3.18 13.13
C GLY A 35 -5.55 -4.02 13.18
N PRO A 36 -5.54 -5.29 12.73
CA PRO A 36 -6.71 -6.16 12.79
C PRO A 36 -7.19 -6.45 14.22
N LEU A 37 -6.26 -6.57 15.18
CA LEU A 37 -6.61 -6.81 16.58
C LEU A 37 -7.36 -5.62 17.19
N ILE A 38 -6.81 -4.41 17.05
CA ILE A 38 -7.44 -3.19 17.56
C ILE A 38 -8.75 -2.92 16.81
N GLY A 39 -8.72 -3.06 15.47
CA GLY A 39 -9.90 -2.89 14.64
C GLY A 39 -11.02 -3.86 15.01
N GLY A 40 -10.70 -5.14 15.17
CA GLY A 40 -11.65 -6.16 15.61
C GLY A 40 -12.23 -5.89 17.00
N TYR A 41 -11.39 -5.49 17.95
CA TYR A 41 -11.86 -5.12 19.30
C TYR A 41 -12.84 -3.93 19.26
N LEU A 42 -12.51 -2.90 18.46
CA LEU A 42 -13.37 -1.71 18.34
C LEU A 42 -14.72 -2.04 17.68
N VAL A 43 -14.73 -2.91 16.67
CA VAL A 43 -15.96 -3.34 15.98
C VAL A 43 -16.84 -4.18 16.90
N ASP A 44 -16.26 -5.17 17.59
CA ASP A 44 -17.02 -6.12 18.40
C ASP A 44 -17.54 -5.49 19.71
N ASN A 45 -16.81 -4.55 20.32
CA ASN A 45 -17.13 -4.02 21.66
C ASN A 45 -17.68 -2.60 21.66
N LEU A 46 -17.44 -1.80 20.61
CA LEU A 46 -17.88 -0.40 20.53
C LEU A 46 -18.75 -0.17 19.30
N ASN A 47 -18.16 0.39 18.24
CA ASN A 47 -18.82 0.63 16.96
C ASN A 47 -17.75 0.76 15.87
N TRP A 48 -18.08 0.39 14.65
CA TRP A 48 -17.17 0.49 13.49
C TRP A 48 -16.62 1.91 13.27
N ASN A 49 -17.34 2.96 13.69
CA ASN A 49 -16.89 4.35 13.56
C ASN A 49 -15.59 4.63 14.35
N TYR A 50 -15.36 3.91 15.45
CA TYR A 50 -14.16 4.11 16.28
C TYR A 50 -12.87 3.71 15.56
N ILE A 51 -12.94 2.89 14.51
CA ILE A 51 -11.78 2.58 13.65
C ILE A 51 -11.24 3.88 13.02
N PHE A 52 -12.10 4.80 12.65
CA PHE A 52 -11.68 6.09 12.10
C PHE A 52 -11.23 7.07 13.18
N PHE A 53 -11.93 7.11 14.30
CA PHE A 53 -11.62 8.03 15.39
C PHE A 53 -10.26 7.74 16.05
N VAL A 54 -9.82 6.51 16.13
CA VAL A 54 -8.50 6.16 16.68
C VAL A 54 -7.36 6.73 15.84
N ASN A 55 -7.56 6.95 14.55
CA ASN A 55 -6.57 7.53 13.67
C ASN A 55 -6.39 9.05 13.86
N ILE A 56 -7.39 9.75 14.43
CA ILE A 56 -7.34 11.21 14.62
C ILE A 56 -6.22 11.60 15.61
N PRO A 57 -6.17 11.09 16.86
CA PRO A 57 -5.09 11.43 17.78
C PRO A 57 -3.72 10.98 17.29
N ILE A 58 -3.62 9.83 16.63
CA ILE A 58 -2.37 9.34 16.05
C ILE A 58 -1.91 10.27 14.92
N GLY A 59 -2.83 10.70 14.06
CA GLY A 59 -2.54 11.63 12.97
C GLY A 59 -2.08 13.01 13.49
N ILE A 60 -2.79 13.57 14.47
CA ILE A 60 -2.42 14.85 15.10
C ILE A 60 -1.03 14.75 15.73
N PHE A 61 -0.78 13.69 16.52
CA PHE A 61 0.53 13.46 17.11
C PHE A 61 1.64 13.36 16.06
N SER A 62 1.39 12.60 14.99
CA SER A 62 2.35 12.43 13.90
C SER A 62 2.67 13.74 13.19
N ILE A 63 1.66 14.60 12.95
CA ILE A 63 1.85 15.92 12.33
C ILE A 63 2.69 16.81 13.25
N ILE A 64 2.33 16.93 14.52
CA ILE A 64 3.05 17.77 15.51
C ILE A 64 4.49 17.28 15.64
N TYR A 65 4.70 15.97 15.79
CA TYR A 65 6.03 15.39 15.93
C TYR A 65 6.89 15.66 14.68
N THR A 66 6.31 15.48 13.48
CA THR A 66 7.01 15.76 12.21
C THR A 66 7.40 17.23 12.11
N MET A 67 6.51 18.16 12.49
CA MET A 67 6.81 19.59 12.47
C MET A 67 7.94 20.01 13.41
N ILE A 68 8.09 19.30 14.54
CA ILE A 68 9.13 19.61 15.54
C ILE A 68 10.48 18.98 15.16
N VAL A 69 10.48 17.75 14.68
CA VAL A 69 11.70 16.94 14.53
C VAL A 69 12.24 16.94 13.12
N GLN A 70 11.38 17.04 12.11
CA GLN A 70 11.82 16.91 10.73
C GLN A 70 12.40 18.24 10.21
N GLN A 71 13.66 18.21 9.81
CA GLN A 71 14.29 19.33 9.11
C GLN A 71 13.73 19.46 7.69
N GLU A 72 13.56 20.69 7.22
CA GLU A 72 13.10 20.96 5.88
C GLU A 72 14.21 20.73 4.85
N TYR A 73 14.13 19.63 4.12
CA TYR A 73 15.03 19.34 3.01
C TYR A 73 14.52 20.01 1.72
N LYS A 74 14.99 21.23 1.44
CA LYS A 74 14.70 21.90 0.17
C LYS A 74 15.63 21.36 -0.91
N THR A 75 15.14 20.45 -1.72
CA THR A 75 15.77 20.15 -3.01
C THR A 75 15.53 21.35 -3.91
N GLY A 76 16.61 22.07 -4.31
CA GLY A 76 16.50 23.35 -5.03
C GLY A 76 15.85 23.31 -6.42
N MET A 77 15.34 22.16 -6.86
CA MET A 77 14.60 22.01 -8.10
C MET A 77 13.10 21.98 -7.83
N ARG A 78 12.42 23.09 -8.09
CA ARG A 78 10.96 23.09 -8.25
C ARG A 78 10.60 22.32 -9.52
N GLN A 79 10.41 21.02 -9.40
CA GLN A 79 9.80 20.26 -10.51
C GLN A 79 8.34 20.71 -10.67
N LYS A 80 7.95 20.97 -11.91
CA LYS A 80 6.56 21.29 -12.22
C LYS A 80 5.73 20.01 -11.96
N PHE A 81 4.65 20.17 -11.21
CA PHE A 81 3.73 19.09 -10.94
C PHE A 81 2.98 18.68 -12.23
N ASP A 82 2.92 17.39 -12.48
CA ASP A 82 2.19 16.83 -13.63
C ASP A 82 0.69 16.76 -13.32
N ILE A 83 -0.01 17.87 -13.55
CA ILE A 83 -1.45 17.96 -13.32
C ILE A 83 -2.24 16.99 -14.22
N PRO A 84 -1.97 16.87 -15.54
CA PRO A 84 -2.66 15.90 -16.40
C PRO A 84 -2.50 14.45 -15.94
N GLY A 85 -1.26 14.02 -15.64
CA GLY A 85 -0.99 12.67 -15.13
C GLY A 85 -1.71 12.41 -13.80
N PHE A 86 -1.71 13.41 -12.91
CA PHE A 86 -2.43 13.31 -11.63
C PHE A 86 -3.95 13.15 -11.83
N ILE A 87 -4.59 13.99 -12.65
CA ILE A 87 -6.03 13.92 -12.88
C ILE A 87 -6.42 12.58 -13.51
N THR A 88 -5.69 12.15 -14.54
CA THR A 88 -6.00 10.90 -15.23
C THR A 88 -5.84 9.68 -14.31
N SER A 89 -4.81 9.63 -13.48
CA SER A 89 -4.64 8.56 -12.48
C SER A 89 -5.68 8.64 -11.36
N ALA A 90 -6.04 9.84 -10.89
CA ALA A 90 -7.05 10.06 -9.87
C ALA A 90 -8.48 9.70 -10.33
N VAL A 91 -8.75 9.70 -11.63
CA VAL A 91 -10.01 9.21 -12.19
C VAL A 91 -9.93 7.71 -12.45
N PHE A 92 -8.84 7.22 -13.04
CA PHE A 92 -8.68 5.81 -13.40
C PHE A 92 -8.86 4.87 -12.21
N LEU A 93 -8.06 5.05 -11.15
CA LEU A 93 -8.04 4.09 -10.04
C LEU A 93 -9.37 3.97 -9.30
N PRO A 94 -10.01 5.06 -8.84
CA PRO A 94 -11.29 4.95 -8.15
C PRO A 94 -12.41 4.43 -9.04
N VAL A 95 -12.49 4.86 -10.30
CA VAL A 95 -13.56 4.41 -11.19
C VAL A 95 -13.40 2.94 -11.56
N PHE A 96 -12.17 2.48 -11.78
CA PHE A 96 -11.87 1.07 -12.02
C PHE A 96 -12.26 0.20 -10.82
N LEU A 97 -11.83 0.58 -9.60
CA LEU A 97 -12.14 -0.16 -8.38
C LEU A 97 -13.63 -0.14 -8.06
N TYR A 98 -14.29 1.00 -8.26
CA TYR A 98 -15.74 1.10 -8.08
C TYR A 98 -16.50 0.19 -9.05
N GLY A 99 -16.11 0.21 -10.33
CA GLY A 99 -16.70 -0.68 -11.34
C GLY A 99 -16.52 -2.16 -11.00
N LEU A 100 -15.34 -2.57 -10.51
CA LEU A 100 -15.09 -3.95 -10.06
C LEU A 100 -15.93 -4.31 -8.84
N SER A 101 -16.03 -3.42 -7.87
CA SER A 101 -16.85 -3.63 -6.66
C SER A 101 -18.33 -3.79 -6.99
N GLU A 102 -18.81 -3.02 -7.97
CA GLU A 102 -20.21 -3.06 -8.37
C GLU A 102 -20.61 -4.37 -9.09
N VAL A 103 -19.64 -5.10 -9.67
CA VAL A 103 -19.92 -6.41 -10.29
C VAL A 103 -20.53 -7.40 -9.30
N THR A 104 -20.05 -7.39 -8.06
CA THR A 104 -20.48 -8.32 -6.99
C THR A 104 -21.48 -7.70 -6.03
N SER A 105 -21.92 -6.46 -6.28
CA SER A 105 -22.90 -5.77 -5.45
C SER A 105 -24.26 -6.49 -5.46
N SER A 106 -24.88 -6.62 -4.31
CA SER A 106 -26.20 -7.24 -4.14
C SER A 106 -27.30 -6.51 -4.90
N THR A 107 -27.10 -5.24 -5.22
CA THR A 107 -28.02 -4.41 -6.01
C THR A 107 -27.87 -4.61 -7.51
N ASN A 108 -26.76 -5.20 -7.95
CA ASN A 108 -26.46 -5.42 -9.36
C ASN A 108 -26.87 -6.82 -9.84
N THR A 109 -28.09 -6.96 -10.35
CA THR A 109 -28.60 -8.24 -10.88
C THR A 109 -27.97 -8.65 -12.21
N LYS A 110 -27.29 -7.73 -12.92
CA LYS A 110 -26.71 -7.96 -14.26
C LYS A 110 -25.20 -8.24 -14.23
N GLY A 111 -24.56 -8.16 -13.07
CA GLY A 111 -23.11 -8.40 -12.93
C GLY A 111 -22.30 -7.58 -13.92
N TRP A 112 -21.44 -8.24 -14.69
CA TRP A 112 -20.59 -7.61 -15.71
C TRP A 112 -21.34 -6.90 -16.83
N SER A 113 -22.58 -7.29 -17.13
CA SER A 113 -23.39 -6.70 -18.19
C SER A 113 -24.19 -5.48 -17.73
N SER A 114 -24.01 -5.02 -16.50
CA SER A 114 -24.62 -3.80 -16.00
C SER A 114 -24.12 -2.58 -16.77
N PRO A 115 -25.01 -1.67 -17.24
CA PRO A 115 -24.61 -0.44 -17.91
C PRO A 115 -23.67 0.42 -17.07
N LEU A 116 -23.84 0.42 -15.75
CA LEU A 116 -22.99 1.14 -14.81
C LEU A 116 -21.57 0.56 -14.79
N VAL A 117 -21.45 -0.77 -14.68
CA VAL A 117 -20.15 -1.47 -14.70
C VAL A 117 -19.44 -1.21 -16.03
N LEU A 118 -20.13 -1.38 -17.14
CA LEU A 118 -19.58 -1.11 -18.47
C LEU A 118 -19.15 0.35 -18.62
N GLY A 119 -19.95 1.30 -18.15
CA GLY A 119 -19.59 2.72 -18.14
C GLY A 119 -18.35 3.01 -17.32
N CYS A 120 -18.25 2.46 -16.11
CA CYS A 120 -17.05 2.58 -15.27
C CYS A 120 -15.82 1.96 -15.94
N MET A 121 -15.94 0.78 -16.55
CA MET A 121 -14.83 0.14 -17.25
C MET A 121 -14.37 0.96 -18.46
N TRP A 122 -15.29 1.54 -19.22
CA TRP A 122 -14.96 2.43 -20.34
C TRP A 122 -14.22 3.67 -19.86
N VAL A 123 -14.75 4.36 -18.83
CA VAL A 123 -14.07 5.55 -18.26
C VAL A 123 -12.70 5.20 -17.72
N ALA A 124 -12.58 4.05 -17.04
CA ALA A 124 -11.30 3.56 -16.53
C ALA A 124 -10.30 3.31 -17.66
N VAL A 125 -10.69 2.59 -18.71
CA VAL A 125 -9.82 2.32 -19.87
C VAL A 125 -9.39 3.62 -20.55
N VAL A 126 -10.31 4.53 -20.82
CA VAL A 126 -9.99 5.82 -21.46
C VAL A 126 -9.03 6.63 -20.58
N SER A 127 -9.31 6.73 -19.27
CA SER A 127 -8.45 7.47 -18.33
C SER A 127 -7.06 6.81 -18.22
N PHE A 128 -6.97 5.49 -18.25
CA PHE A 128 -5.69 4.77 -18.24
C PHE A 128 -4.88 5.04 -19.51
N VAL A 129 -5.51 4.98 -20.68
CA VAL A 129 -4.83 5.30 -21.95
C VAL A 129 -4.36 6.76 -21.96
N LEU A 130 -5.18 7.69 -21.50
CA LEU A 130 -4.78 9.09 -21.36
C LEU A 130 -3.64 9.26 -20.35
N PHE A 131 -3.65 8.54 -19.23
CA PHE A 131 -2.55 8.52 -18.27
C PHE A 131 -1.25 8.06 -18.94
N LEU A 132 -1.26 6.93 -19.63
CA LEU A 132 -0.07 6.45 -20.35
C LEU A 132 0.42 7.45 -21.39
N TYR A 133 -0.49 8.06 -22.13
CA TYR A 133 -0.16 9.08 -23.10
C TYR A 133 0.50 10.32 -22.45
N THR A 134 -0.04 10.81 -21.36
CA THR A 134 0.51 11.97 -20.62
C THR A 134 1.89 11.65 -20.06
N GLU A 135 2.08 10.47 -19.41
CA GLU A 135 3.37 10.05 -18.85
C GLU A 135 4.47 9.86 -19.91
N LEU A 136 4.10 9.54 -21.15
CA LEU A 136 5.05 9.38 -22.24
C LEU A 136 5.41 10.71 -22.94
N THR A 137 4.53 11.74 -22.84
CA THR A 137 4.66 12.99 -23.62
C THR A 137 5.07 14.20 -22.77
N VAL A 138 4.73 14.23 -21.49
CA VAL A 138 5.04 15.34 -20.58
C VAL A 138 6.53 15.39 -20.25
N LYS A 139 7.09 16.60 -20.16
CA LYS A 139 8.53 16.80 -19.84
C LYS A 139 8.94 16.35 -18.45
N HIS A 140 8.03 16.43 -17.50
CA HIS A 140 8.25 16.04 -16.09
C HIS A 140 7.14 15.09 -15.65
N PRO A 141 7.16 13.82 -16.12
CA PRO A 141 6.13 12.85 -15.79
C PRO A 141 6.19 12.47 -14.30
N MET A 142 5.04 12.12 -13.71
CA MET A 142 4.99 11.59 -12.34
C MET A 142 5.71 10.25 -12.25
N ILE A 143 5.55 9.42 -13.27
CA ILE A 143 6.17 8.10 -13.37
C ILE A 143 7.00 8.05 -14.66
N ASN A 144 8.30 7.91 -14.54
CA ASN A 144 9.14 7.75 -15.71
C ASN A 144 9.02 6.34 -16.28
N LEU A 145 8.06 6.13 -17.18
CA LEU A 145 7.80 4.82 -17.80
C LEU A 145 8.99 4.28 -18.61
N LYS A 146 9.97 5.13 -18.95
CA LYS A 146 11.17 4.70 -19.68
C LYS A 146 12.05 3.76 -18.84
N ILE A 147 11.92 3.78 -17.52
CA ILE A 147 12.66 2.87 -16.63
C ILE A 147 12.26 1.41 -16.88
N PHE A 148 11.01 1.15 -17.29
CA PHE A 148 10.54 -0.19 -17.65
C PHE A 148 11.20 -0.79 -18.91
N LYS A 149 12.01 -0.01 -19.65
CA LYS A 149 12.86 -0.56 -20.72
C LYS A 149 14.02 -1.38 -20.18
N ASP A 150 14.44 -1.14 -18.94
CA ASP A 150 15.40 -2.00 -18.26
C ASP A 150 14.74 -3.31 -17.87
N HIS A 151 15.32 -4.41 -18.38
CA HIS A 151 14.77 -5.75 -18.18
C HIS A 151 14.79 -6.18 -16.72
N ASN A 152 15.86 -5.86 -15.97
CA ASN A 152 15.98 -6.20 -14.57
C ASN A 152 14.96 -5.44 -13.71
N PHE A 153 14.76 -4.16 -14.03
CA PHE A 153 13.75 -3.34 -13.36
C PHE A 153 12.34 -3.88 -13.63
N SER A 154 12.01 -4.23 -14.86
CA SER A 154 10.69 -4.77 -15.23
C SER A 154 10.42 -6.12 -14.59
N LEU A 155 11.41 -7.02 -14.59
CA LEU A 155 11.28 -8.32 -13.91
C LEU A 155 11.11 -8.15 -12.39
N ALA A 156 11.89 -7.29 -11.76
CA ALA A 156 11.76 -7.02 -10.33
C ALA A 156 10.37 -6.50 -9.99
N ASN A 157 9.83 -5.56 -10.78
CA ASN A 157 8.47 -5.06 -10.58
C ASN A 157 7.40 -6.13 -10.80
N LEU A 158 7.58 -7.01 -11.79
CA LEU A 158 6.65 -8.13 -12.01
C LEU A 158 6.62 -9.09 -10.82
N ILE A 159 7.79 -9.42 -10.28
CA ILE A 159 7.90 -10.28 -9.07
C ILE A 159 7.19 -9.60 -7.88
N VAL A 160 7.45 -8.30 -7.63
CA VAL A 160 6.79 -7.54 -6.56
C VAL A 160 5.29 -7.46 -6.78
N PHE A 161 4.83 -7.33 -8.00
CA PHE A 161 3.39 -7.30 -8.34
C PHE A 161 2.71 -8.64 -8.03
N ILE A 162 3.30 -9.76 -8.45
CA ILE A 162 2.77 -11.12 -8.15
C ILE A 162 2.77 -11.37 -6.65
N PHE A 163 3.86 -11.03 -5.97
CA PHE A 163 3.97 -11.13 -4.52
C PHE A 163 2.89 -10.28 -3.83
N GLY A 164 2.67 -9.06 -4.30
CA GLY A 164 1.64 -8.15 -3.78
C GLY A 164 0.24 -8.74 -3.92
N ILE A 165 -0.11 -9.34 -5.05
CA ILE A 165 -1.41 -10.02 -5.24
C ILE A 165 -1.58 -11.13 -4.20
N GLY A 166 -0.58 -11.98 -4.01
CA GLY A 166 -0.64 -13.05 -3.02
C GLY A 166 -0.78 -12.53 -1.58
N MET A 167 0.05 -11.57 -1.22
CA MET A 167 0.08 -10.99 0.13
C MET A 167 -1.22 -10.25 0.47
N PHE A 168 -1.64 -9.30 -0.37
CA PHE A 168 -2.84 -8.51 -0.11
C PHE A 168 -4.12 -9.34 -0.28
N GLY A 169 -4.14 -10.26 -1.26
CA GLY A 169 -5.24 -11.19 -1.44
C GLY A 169 -5.43 -12.06 -0.19
N SER A 170 -4.37 -12.64 0.34
CA SER A 170 -4.44 -13.45 1.58
C SER A 170 -4.85 -12.61 2.78
N THR A 171 -4.33 -11.40 2.92
CA THR A 171 -4.68 -10.48 4.03
C THR A 171 -6.16 -10.11 4.02
N PHE A 172 -6.79 -10.08 2.85
CA PHE A 172 -8.22 -9.79 2.71
C PHE A 172 -9.09 -11.06 2.81
N LEU A 173 -8.71 -12.13 2.11
CA LEU A 173 -9.56 -13.33 2.00
C LEU A 173 -9.57 -14.16 3.28
N ILE A 174 -8.46 -14.22 4.03
CA ILE A 174 -8.40 -15.00 5.27
C ILE A 174 -9.37 -14.47 6.32
N PRO A 175 -9.41 -13.17 6.66
CA PRO A 175 -10.40 -12.64 7.59
C PRO A 175 -11.84 -12.83 7.12
N LEU A 176 -12.09 -12.63 5.84
CA LEU A 176 -13.42 -12.82 5.26
C LEU A 176 -13.89 -14.28 5.44
N TYR A 177 -13.05 -15.24 5.09
CA TYR A 177 -13.35 -16.67 5.27
C TYR A 177 -13.56 -17.03 6.75
N MET A 178 -12.73 -16.49 7.65
CA MET A 178 -12.85 -16.76 9.09
C MET A 178 -14.16 -16.22 9.65
N GLN A 179 -14.57 -15.02 9.25
CA GLN A 179 -15.79 -14.39 9.76
C GLN A 179 -17.05 -14.97 9.10
N ASP A 180 -17.09 -15.09 7.78
CA ASP A 180 -18.29 -15.49 7.05
C ASP A 180 -18.53 -17.01 7.08
N SER A 181 -17.45 -17.81 7.00
CA SER A 181 -17.57 -19.28 6.90
C SER A 181 -17.40 -20.01 8.21
N LEU A 182 -16.48 -19.53 9.07
CA LEU A 182 -16.17 -20.16 10.36
C LEU A 182 -16.87 -19.52 11.54
N GLY A 183 -17.53 -18.35 11.35
CA GLY A 183 -18.28 -17.66 12.39
C GLY A 183 -17.41 -17.01 13.48
N TYR A 184 -16.12 -16.78 13.22
CA TYR A 184 -15.26 -16.05 14.17
C TYR A 184 -15.64 -14.59 14.25
N SER A 185 -15.49 -13.99 15.45
CA SER A 185 -15.65 -12.55 15.59
C SER A 185 -14.49 -11.79 14.94
N ALA A 186 -14.66 -10.50 14.70
CA ALA A 186 -13.62 -9.64 14.16
C ALA A 186 -12.39 -9.61 15.09
N TYR A 187 -12.61 -9.58 16.41
CA TYR A 187 -11.53 -9.66 17.42
C TYR A 187 -10.77 -10.98 17.38
N GLN A 188 -11.50 -12.11 17.33
CA GLN A 188 -10.89 -13.43 17.23
C GLN A 188 -10.04 -13.56 15.96
N THR A 189 -10.57 -13.07 14.84
CA THR A 189 -9.82 -13.01 13.58
C THR A 189 -8.55 -12.16 13.71
N GLY A 190 -8.62 -11.02 14.39
CA GLY A 190 -7.46 -10.16 14.67
C GLY A 190 -6.37 -10.88 15.48
N LEU A 191 -6.74 -11.71 16.45
CA LEU A 191 -5.80 -12.51 17.25
C LEU A 191 -4.97 -13.47 16.38
N PHE A 192 -5.52 -14.04 15.32
CA PHE A 192 -4.78 -14.89 14.38
C PHE A 192 -3.66 -14.17 13.63
N PHE A 193 -3.75 -12.85 13.49
CA PHE A 193 -2.70 -12.05 12.84
C PHE A 193 -1.54 -11.68 13.77
N LEU A 194 -1.69 -11.79 15.09
CA LEU A 194 -0.60 -11.50 16.03
C LEU A 194 0.67 -12.32 15.79
N PRO A 195 0.60 -13.68 15.67
CA PRO A 195 1.79 -14.47 15.39
C PRO A 195 2.45 -14.10 14.06
N VAL A 196 1.65 -13.79 13.04
CA VAL A 196 2.15 -13.41 11.71
C VAL A 196 3.01 -12.15 11.80
N GLY A 197 2.51 -11.10 12.44
CA GLY A 197 3.28 -9.89 12.58
C GLY A 197 4.45 -9.99 13.55
N PHE A 198 4.34 -10.82 14.60
CA PHE A 198 5.48 -11.10 15.47
C PHE A 198 6.61 -11.78 14.69
N LEU A 199 6.29 -12.81 13.91
CA LEU A 199 7.26 -13.49 13.05
C LEU A 199 7.85 -12.54 12.00
N GLN A 200 7.03 -11.69 11.40
CA GLN A 200 7.49 -10.68 10.44
C GLN A 200 8.41 -9.65 11.09
N ALA A 201 8.08 -9.19 12.31
CA ALA A 201 8.91 -8.24 13.06
C ALA A 201 10.30 -8.81 13.40
N VAL A 202 10.38 -10.11 13.67
CA VAL A 202 11.65 -10.81 13.95
C VAL A 202 12.39 -11.14 12.64
N ALA A 203 11.69 -11.64 11.64
CA ALA A 203 12.29 -12.07 10.38
C ALA A 203 12.84 -10.93 9.53
N SER A 204 12.16 -9.75 9.53
CA SER A 204 12.56 -8.60 8.69
C SER A 204 13.96 -8.06 9.00
N PRO A 205 14.34 -7.79 10.27
CA PRO A 205 15.71 -7.37 10.60
C PRO A 205 16.74 -8.47 10.32
N LEU A 206 16.40 -9.74 10.56
CA LEU A 206 17.27 -10.87 10.28
C LEU A 206 17.57 -10.98 8.78
N ALA A 207 16.53 -10.88 7.92
CA ALA A 207 16.68 -10.88 6.49
C ALA A 207 17.48 -9.66 5.98
N GLY A 208 17.22 -8.46 6.54
CA GLY A 208 17.98 -7.26 6.24
C GLY A 208 19.47 -7.38 6.60
N ASN A 209 19.78 -8.05 7.69
CA ASN A 209 21.17 -8.27 8.12
C ASN A 209 21.83 -9.42 7.32
N ALA A 210 21.08 -10.48 7.02
CA ALA A 210 21.56 -11.61 6.21
C ALA A 210 21.94 -11.18 4.78
N SER A 211 21.23 -10.19 4.21
CA SER A 211 21.52 -9.66 2.88
C SER A 211 22.93 -9.02 2.75
N ARG A 212 23.61 -8.73 3.87
CA ARG A 212 25.00 -8.23 3.87
C ARG A 212 26.02 -9.34 3.69
N TRP A 213 25.67 -10.59 4.05
CA TRP A 213 26.57 -11.73 4.08
C TRP A 213 26.25 -12.77 3.00
N VAL A 214 25.02 -12.80 2.55
CA VAL A 214 24.51 -13.78 1.59
C VAL A 214 24.12 -13.07 0.30
N ASN A 215 24.38 -13.73 -0.83
CA ASN A 215 23.97 -13.20 -2.13
C ASN A 215 22.44 -12.98 -2.16
N PRO A 216 21.94 -11.79 -2.52
CA PRO A 216 20.51 -11.50 -2.55
C PRO A 216 19.66 -12.52 -3.30
N LYS A 217 20.21 -13.19 -4.32
CA LYS A 217 19.53 -14.25 -5.08
C LYS A 217 19.19 -15.49 -4.26
N VAL A 218 19.81 -15.67 -3.10
CA VAL A 218 19.58 -16.83 -2.20
C VAL A 218 18.60 -16.47 -1.10
N VAL A 219 18.46 -15.18 -0.81
CA VAL A 219 17.56 -14.67 0.26
C VAL A 219 16.14 -14.46 -0.26
N ILE A 220 15.94 -14.25 -1.56
CA ILE A 220 14.66 -14.12 -2.24
C ILE A 220 14.15 -15.49 -2.70
#